data_43c0bec297e762e090f77e7fb84f941d
#
_entry.id   43c0bec297e762e090f77e7fb84f941d
#
_cell.length_a   1.000
_cell.length_b   1.000
_cell.length_c   1.000
_cell.angle_alpha   90.00
_cell.angle_beta   90.00
_cell.angle_gamma   90.00
#
_symmetry.space_group_name_H-M   'P 1'
#
loop_
_entity.id
_entity.type
_entity.pdbx_description
1 polymer ?
#
loop_
_entity_poly.entity_id
_entity_poly.type
_entity_poly.pdbx_seq_one_letter_code
_entity_poly.pdbx_strand_id
1 'polypeptide(L)'
;FTSNYLEGWGAVVNEGMNSGCVEVVNAQVGAAPYLIRHGKNGLVYPDDSYPEMEALMLDLFEHWEERKHMGYAAYQTIVREWNAAHAAEELLRFARDLAGGKTTPSASGPLSPAPAVFPGKMYGAMMRGEI
;
A
#
# COMPACT_ATOMS: atom_id res chain seq x y z
N PHE A 1 4.33 5.24 10.10
CA PHE A 1 5.68 4.96 9.59
C PHE A 1 6.24 6.22 8.92
N THR A 2 7.29 6.79 9.47
CA THR A 2 7.78 8.15 9.16
C THR A 2 8.96 8.17 8.18
N SER A 3 9.37 7.04 7.64
CA SER A 3 10.43 6.98 6.62
C SER A 3 10.00 7.72 5.35
N ASN A 4 10.95 8.18 4.57
CA ASN A 4 10.74 8.99 3.38
C ASN A 4 11.37 8.34 2.14
N TYR A 5 11.68 9.12 1.12
CA TYR A 5 12.23 8.66 -0.17
C TYR A 5 13.53 7.84 -0.08
N LEU A 6 14.20 7.80 1.06
CA LEU A 6 15.37 6.94 1.30
C LEU A 6 14.97 5.50 1.67
N GLU A 7 13.70 5.27 1.95
CA GLU A 7 13.16 3.93 2.18
C GLU A 7 12.82 3.27 0.84
N GLY A 8 13.42 2.15 0.55
CA GLY A 8 13.13 1.42 -0.70
C GLY A 8 11.69 0.93 -0.75
N TRP A 9 11.39 -0.13 -0.02
CA TRP A 9 10.04 -0.69 0.06
C TRP A 9 9.30 -0.31 1.34
N GLY A 10 9.93 -0.47 2.49
CA GLY A 10 9.30 -0.31 3.78
C GLY A 10 8.59 -1.59 4.24
N ALA A 11 9.33 -2.68 4.37
CA ALA A 11 8.78 -4.00 4.71
C ALA A 11 7.96 -4.00 6.01
N VAL A 12 8.23 -3.08 6.93
CA VAL A 12 7.47 -2.92 8.17
C VAL A 12 5.99 -2.62 7.91
N VAL A 13 5.65 -1.99 6.77
CA VAL A 13 4.25 -1.75 6.38
C VAL A 13 3.54 -3.08 6.12
N ASN A 14 4.19 -4.02 5.40
CA ASN A 14 3.65 -5.37 5.20
C ASN A 14 3.45 -6.10 6.54
N GLU A 15 4.42 -6.01 7.44
CA GLU A 15 4.41 -6.69 8.74
C GLU A 15 3.29 -6.15 9.64
N GLY A 16 3.14 -4.83 9.71
CA GLY A 16 2.08 -4.18 10.45
C GLY A 16 0.69 -4.50 9.90
N MET A 17 0.50 -4.38 8.59
CA MET A 17 -0.75 -4.76 7.93
C MET A 17 -1.08 -6.24 8.14
N ASN A 18 -0.10 -7.14 8.05
CA ASN A 18 -0.28 -8.57 8.31
C ASN A 18 -0.69 -8.87 9.77
N SER A 19 -0.34 -7.99 10.69
CA SER A 19 -0.75 -8.05 12.09
C SER A 19 -2.11 -7.37 12.36
N GLY A 20 -2.77 -6.83 11.33
CA GLY A 20 -4.03 -6.11 11.46
C GLY A 20 -3.89 -4.69 12.02
N CYS A 21 -2.69 -4.14 11.99
CA CYS A 21 -2.46 -2.74 12.34
C CYS A 21 -2.96 -1.81 11.23
N VAL A 22 -3.46 -0.65 11.61
CA VAL A 22 -3.69 0.45 10.67
C VAL A 22 -2.39 1.21 10.51
N GLU A 23 -1.84 1.19 9.32
CA GLU A 23 -0.63 1.92 9.01
C GLU A 23 -0.93 3.38 8.67
N VAL A 24 -0.21 4.30 9.29
CA VAL A 24 -0.15 5.73 8.91
C VAL A 24 1.22 5.97 8.29
N VAL A 25 1.26 6.11 6.98
CA VAL A 25 2.48 5.99 6.17
C VAL A 25 2.77 7.28 5.41
N ASN A 26 4.04 7.67 5.37
CA ASN A 26 4.50 8.72 4.47
C ASN A 26 4.33 8.29 3.00
N ALA A 27 3.80 9.17 2.14
CA ALA A 27 3.58 8.91 0.73
C ALA A 27 4.85 8.58 -0.08
N GLN A 28 6.03 8.86 0.46
CA GLN A 28 7.32 8.55 -0.18
C GLN A 28 7.82 7.12 0.10
N VAL A 29 7.18 6.40 1.01
CA VAL A 29 7.50 5.00 1.28
C VAL A 29 7.13 4.14 0.07
N GLY A 30 8.06 3.34 -0.43
CA GLY A 30 7.88 2.59 -1.67
C GLY A 30 6.66 1.66 -1.68
N ALA A 31 6.29 1.07 -0.54
CA ALA A 31 5.11 0.22 -0.41
C ALA A 31 3.78 0.99 -0.40
N ALA A 32 3.78 2.29 -0.07
CA ALA A 32 2.56 3.06 0.13
C ALA A 32 1.60 3.01 -1.08
N PRO A 33 2.03 3.31 -2.33
CA PRO A 33 1.14 3.31 -3.50
C PRO A 33 0.63 1.91 -3.89
N TYR A 34 1.25 0.86 -3.41
CA TYR A 34 0.86 -0.52 -3.70
C TYR A 34 -0.05 -1.13 -2.64
N LEU A 35 0.25 -0.86 -1.37
CA LEU A 35 -0.40 -1.52 -0.25
C LEU A 35 -1.53 -0.69 0.35
N ILE A 36 -1.41 0.65 0.37
CA ILE A 36 -2.32 1.51 1.11
C ILE A 36 -3.36 2.15 0.18
N ARG A 37 -4.61 1.88 0.48
CA ARG A 37 -5.78 2.60 -0.05
C ARG A 37 -6.29 3.52 1.05
N HIS A 38 -5.94 4.80 0.96
CA HIS A 38 -6.22 5.80 1.99
C HIS A 38 -7.69 5.77 2.45
N GLY A 39 -7.90 5.73 3.76
CA GLY A 39 -9.22 5.65 4.40
C GLY A 39 -9.90 4.28 4.33
N LYS A 40 -9.28 3.26 3.69
CA LYS A 40 -9.83 1.91 3.56
C LYS A 40 -9.06 0.86 4.34
N ASN A 41 -7.77 0.76 4.11
CA ASN A 41 -6.89 -0.22 4.75
C ASN A 41 -5.63 0.40 5.37
N GLY A 42 -5.58 1.71 5.47
CA GLY A 42 -4.51 2.49 6.02
C GLY A 42 -4.65 3.97 5.67
N LEU A 43 -3.75 4.78 6.16
CA LEU A 43 -3.74 6.22 5.95
C LEU A 43 -2.40 6.67 5.39
N VAL A 44 -2.43 7.65 4.48
CA VAL A 44 -1.23 8.23 3.88
C VAL A 44 -1.21 9.71 4.19
N TYR A 45 -0.05 10.23 4.55
CA TYR A 45 0.20 11.66 4.72
C TYR A 45 1.30 12.14 3.76
N PRO A 46 1.28 13.44 3.36
CA PRO A 46 2.30 13.99 2.47
C PRO A 46 3.68 14.06 3.14
N ASP A 47 4.71 14.10 2.33
CA ASP A 47 6.08 14.21 2.80
C ASP A 47 6.27 15.47 3.68
N ASP A 48 7.05 15.31 4.76
CA ASP A 48 7.34 16.36 5.75
C ASP A 48 6.13 16.99 6.44
N SER A 49 4.92 16.44 6.31
CA SER A 49 3.73 16.96 7.00
C SER A 49 3.42 16.22 8.31
N TYR A 50 4.20 16.47 9.33
CA TYR A 50 3.95 15.94 10.68
C TYR A 50 2.61 16.37 11.30
N PRO A 51 2.11 17.61 11.09
CA PRO A 51 0.78 18.00 11.56
C PRO A 51 -0.35 17.15 10.96
N GLU A 52 -0.28 16.80 9.67
CA GLU A 52 -1.27 15.90 9.05
C GLU A 52 -1.16 14.48 9.59
N MET A 53 0.06 13.97 9.76
CA MET A 53 0.27 12.68 10.42
C MET A 53 -0.35 12.65 11.82
N GLU A 54 -0.11 13.67 12.62
CA GLU A 54 -0.66 13.80 13.98
C GLU A 54 -2.19 13.81 13.96
N ALA A 55 -2.81 14.60 13.08
CA ALA A 55 -4.25 14.66 12.93
C ALA A 55 -4.87 13.31 12.57
N LEU A 56 -4.27 12.59 11.60
CA LEU A 56 -4.71 11.24 11.21
C LEU A 56 -4.59 10.24 12.37
N MET A 57 -3.53 10.33 13.17
CA MET A 57 -3.35 9.46 14.32
C MET A 57 -4.37 9.75 15.42
N LEU A 58 -4.64 11.02 15.72
CA LEU A 58 -5.64 11.42 16.72
C LEU A 58 -7.03 10.94 16.31
N ASP A 59 -7.41 11.13 15.04
CA ASP A 59 -8.67 10.64 14.49
C ASP A 59 -8.83 9.13 14.68
N LEU A 60 -7.79 8.34 14.39
CA LEU A 60 -7.79 6.89 14.62
C LEU A 60 -7.98 6.50 16.11
N PHE A 61 -7.46 7.31 17.02
CA PHE A 61 -7.64 7.03 18.45
C PHE A 61 -9.07 7.34 18.93
N GLU A 62 -9.72 8.31 18.32
CA GLU A 62 -11.11 8.68 18.66
C GLU A 62 -12.15 7.73 18.04
N HIS A 63 -11.84 7.10 16.88
CA HIS A 63 -12.78 6.29 16.10
C HIS A 63 -12.42 4.80 16.14
N TRP A 64 -12.63 4.15 17.30
CA TRP A 64 -12.26 2.75 17.54
C TRP A 64 -12.82 1.74 16.54
N GLU A 65 -14.10 1.83 16.20
CA GLU A 65 -14.74 0.87 15.29
C GLU A 65 -14.21 1.02 13.85
N GLU A 66 -14.02 2.24 13.39
CA GLU A 66 -13.44 2.51 12.07
C GLU A 66 -12.00 1.99 11.98
N ARG A 67 -11.20 2.26 13.02
CA ARG A 67 -9.84 1.72 13.13
C ARG A 67 -9.80 0.20 13.05
N LYS A 68 -10.72 -0.48 13.75
CA LYS A 68 -10.81 -1.94 13.73
C LYS A 68 -11.17 -2.47 12.34
N HIS A 69 -12.12 -1.85 11.66
CA HIS A 69 -12.48 -2.22 10.29
C HIS A 69 -11.33 -1.98 9.31
N MET A 70 -10.64 -0.86 9.43
CA MET A 70 -9.49 -0.53 8.61
C MET A 70 -8.32 -1.51 8.84
N GLY A 71 -8.03 -1.86 10.09
CA GLY A 71 -7.01 -2.87 10.44
C GLY A 71 -7.35 -4.26 9.88
N TYR A 72 -8.62 -4.66 9.91
CA TYR A 72 -9.04 -5.90 9.27
C TYR A 72 -8.87 -5.85 7.75
N ALA A 73 -9.20 -4.73 7.11
CA ALA A 73 -8.98 -4.54 5.67
C ALA A 73 -7.48 -4.56 5.31
N ALA A 74 -6.62 -3.99 6.17
CA ALA A 74 -5.16 -4.08 6.04
C ALA A 74 -4.69 -5.54 6.03
N TYR A 75 -5.09 -6.31 7.03
CA TYR A 75 -4.80 -7.75 7.11
C TYR A 75 -5.27 -8.50 5.86
N GLN A 76 -6.51 -8.27 5.40
CA GLN A 76 -7.04 -8.92 4.20
C GLN A 76 -6.23 -8.60 2.93
N THR A 77 -5.70 -7.39 2.81
CA THR A 77 -4.83 -7.00 1.69
C THR A 77 -3.58 -7.89 1.63
N ILE A 78 -2.94 -8.15 2.76
CA ILE A 78 -1.74 -8.99 2.81
C ILE A 78 -2.08 -10.46 2.55
N VAL A 79 -3.04 -11.01 3.29
CA VAL A 79 -3.31 -12.46 3.20
C VAL A 79 -3.97 -12.90 1.91
N ARG A 80 -4.58 -11.99 1.15
CA ARG A 80 -5.22 -12.31 -0.12
C ARG A 80 -4.41 -11.91 -1.35
N GLU A 81 -3.76 -10.75 -1.31
CA GLU A 81 -3.11 -10.18 -2.49
C GLU A 81 -1.58 -10.19 -2.39
N TRP A 82 -1.02 -9.80 -1.23
CA TRP A 82 0.41 -9.55 -1.07
C TRP A 82 1.14 -10.64 -0.27
N ASN A 83 0.82 -11.89 -0.54
CA ASN A 83 1.48 -13.04 0.07
C ASN A 83 2.31 -13.84 -0.95
N ALA A 84 3.24 -14.64 -0.45
CA ALA A 84 4.19 -15.38 -1.27
C ALA A 84 3.53 -16.41 -2.21
N ALA A 85 2.45 -17.04 -1.77
CA ALA A 85 1.73 -18.02 -2.59
C ALA A 85 1.09 -17.34 -3.80
N HIS A 86 0.35 -16.25 -3.57
CA HIS A 86 -0.27 -15.47 -4.65
C HIS A 86 0.79 -14.89 -5.58
N ALA A 87 1.90 -14.37 -5.05
CA ALA A 87 3.00 -13.86 -5.87
C ALA A 87 3.59 -14.94 -6.78
N ALA A 88 3.78 -16.14 -6.28
CA ALA A 88 4.28 -17.28 -7.07
C ALA A 88 3.29 -17.70 -8.16
N GLU A 89 2.01 -17.79 -7.85
CA GLU A 89 0.96 -18.11 -8.83
C GLU A 89 0.91 -17.09 -9.97
N GLU A 90 0.90 -15.80 -9.63
CA GLU A 90 0.87 -14.71 -10.58
C GLU A 90 2.13 -14.68 -11.45
N LEU A 91 3.32 -14.93 -10.88
CA LEU A 91 4.57 -15.01 -11.63
C LEU A 91 4.54 -16.15 -12.64
N LEU A 92 4.06 -17.32 -12.24
CA LEU A 92 3.93 -18.48 -13.14
C LEU A 92 2.91 -18.24 -14.24
N ARG A 93 1.79 -17.58 -13.92
CA ARG A 93 0.78 -17.17 -14.90
C ARG A 93 1.40 -16.22 -15.93
N PHE A 94 2.04 -15.15 -15.46
CA PHE A 94 2.66 -14.14 -16.31
C PHE A 94 3.76 -14.73 -17.20
N ALA A 95 4.60 -15.64 -16.67
CA ALA A 95 5.64 -16.32 -17.44
C ALA A 95 5.06 -17.19 -18.58
N ARG A 96 3.95 -17.89 -18.32
CA ARG A 96 3.25 -18.66 -19.36
C ARG A 96 2.63 -17.75 -20.43
N ASP A 97 2.00 -16.66 -20.02
CA ASP A 97 1.42 -15.66 -20.93
C ASP A 97 2.50 -15.05 -21.82
N LEU A 98 3.64 -14.69 -21.24
CA LEU A 98 4.78 -14.14 -21.97
C LEU A 98 5.35 -15.13 -22.99
N ALA A 99 5.49 -16.40 -22.61
CA ALA A 99 5.92 -17.47 -23.53
C ALA A 99 4.92 -17.67 -24.70
N GLY A 100 3.64 -17.38 -24.47
CA GLY A 100 2.58 -17.37 -25.49
C GLY A 100 2.45 -16.07 -26.27
N GLY A 101 3.37 -15.11 -26.07
CA GLY A 101 3.34 -13.79 -26.74
C GLY A 101 2.33 -12.79 -26.16
N LYS A 102 1.83 -13.03 -24.96
CA LYS A 102 0.92 -12.12 -24.24
C LYS A 102 1.66 -11.39 -23.12
N THR A 103 1.32 -10.11 -22.89
CA THR A 103 1.90 -9.28 -21.83
C THR A 103 0.78 -8.64 -21.02
N THR A 104 0.00 -9.46 -20.32
CA THR A 104 -1.11 -8.94 -19.51
C THR A 104 -0.70 -8.92 -18.02
N PRO A 105 -0.34 -7.76 -17.46
CA PRO A 105 -0.04 -7.64 -16.04
C PRO A 105 -1.31 -7.83 -15.20
N SER A 106 -1.14 -8.10 -13.91
CA SER A 106 -2.24 -8.15 -12.96
C SER A 106 -2.78 -6.75 -12.68
N ALA A 107 -4.06 -6.62 -12.38
CA ALA A 107 -4.66 -5.33 -12.04
C ALA A 107 -4.21 -4.81 -10.68
N SER A 108 -3.86 -5.71 -9.75
CA SER A 108 -3.36 -5.39 -8.40
C SER A 108 -2.39 -6.48 -7.94
N GLY A 109 -1.72 -6.27 -6.83
CA GLY A 109 -0.82 -7.24 -6.23
C GLY A 109 0.61 -7.20 -6.78
N PRO A 110 1.44 -8.21 -6.49
CA PRO A 110 2.88 -8.21 -6.75
C PRO A 110 3.32 -8.06 -8.20
N LEU A 111 2.46 -8.35 -9.16
CA LEU A 111 2.71 -8.21 -10.60
C LEU A 111 1.86 -7.14 -11.27
N SER A 112 1.32 -6.20 -10.49
CA SER A 112 0.67 -5.01 -11.05
C SER A 112 1.70 -4.05 -11.64
N PRO A 113 1.31 -3.21 -12.63
CA PRO A 113 2.18 -2.21 -13.19
C PRO A 113 2.71 -1.25 -12.12
N ALA A 114 3.97 -0.88 -12.22
CA ALA A 114 4.53 0.14 -11.35
C ALA A 114 3.92 1.52 -11.68
N PRO A 115 3.51 2.31 -10.67
CA PRO A 115 3.02 3.66 -10.91
C PRO A 115 4.13 4.53 -11.49
N ALA A 116 3.83 5.22 -12.58
CA ALA A 116 4.75 6.15 -13.25
C ALA A 116 4.59 7.57 -12.68
N VAL A 117 4.82 7.74 -11.39
CA VAL A 117 4.66 9.03 -10.70
C VAL A 117 5.97 9.46 -10.05
N PHE A 118 6.31 10.74 -10.22
CA PHE A 118 7.47 11.31 -9.54
C PHE A 118 7.22 11.40 -8.03
N PRO A 119 8.23 11.15 -7.18
CA PRO A 119 8.07 11.13 -5.72
C PRO A 119 7.31 12.33 -5.16
N GLY A 120 7.64 13.56 -5.51
CA GLY A 120 6.96 14.76 -5.02
C GLY A 120 5.48 14.93 -5.45
N LYS A 121 4.95 14.03 -6.30
CA LYS A 121 3.54 14.02 -6.72
C LYS A 121 2.78 12.79 -6.23
N MET A 122 3.45 11.89 -5.54
CA MET A 122 2.91 10.59 -5.13
C MET A 122 1.64 10.75 -4.28
N TYR A 123 1.69 11.57 -3.24
CA TYR A 123 0.54 11.82 -2.38
C TYR A 123 -0.70 12.26 -3.16
N GLY A 124 -0.56 13.27 -4.02
CA GLY A 124 -1.67 13.77 -4.83
C GLY A 124 -2.26 12.71 -5.75
N ALA A 125 -1.42 11.86 -6.37
CA ALA A 125 -1.86 10.78 -7.24
C ALA A 125 -2.65 9.71 -6.46
N MET A 126 -2.17 9.33 -5.26
CA MET A 126 -2.86 8.39 -4.37
C MET A 126 -4.23 8.94 -3.92
N MET A 127 -4.30 10.24 -3.56
CA MET A 127 -5.56 10.87 -3.14
C MET A 127 -6.61 10.94 -4.26
N ARG A 128 -6.16 11.06 -5.51
CA ARG A 128 -7.07 11.05 -6.68
C ARG A 128 -7.39 9.64 -7.19
N GLY A 129 -6.79 8.59 -6.62
CA GLY A 129 -6.96 7.21 -7.07
C GLY A 129 -6.38 6.93 -8.46
N GLU A 130 -5.32 7.63 -8.83
CA GLU A 130 -4.59 7.44 -10.10
C GLU A 130 -3.58 6.29 -10.00
N ILE A 131 -3.28 5.88 -8.80
CA ILE A 131 -2.39 4.78 -8.45
C ILE A 131 -2.89 4.08 -7.18
#